data_edce932aeb23963601963ae5474ea455
#
_entry.id   edce932aeb23963601963ae5474ea455
#
_cell.length_a   1.000
_cell.length_b   1.000
_cell.length_c   1.000
_cell.angle_alpha   90.00
_cell.angle_beta   90.00
_cell.angle_gamma   90.00
#
_symmetry.space_group_name_H-M   'P 1'
#
loop_
_entity.id
_entity.type
_entity.pdbx_description
1 polymer ?
#
loop_
_entity_poly.entity_id
_entity_poly.type
_entity_poly.pdbx_seq_one_letter_code
_entity_poly.pdbx_strand_id
1 'polypeptide(L)'
;PHFVRRVGMYEAVGDTDSEEIFCDLMNQLRQNLPRDAMPEQLARTLVSLAEEYAQQGVFNCLLSNGDWLFTFCTTKMASITRRAPFGPAQLADADVTVDFAAETTPNDVVSVIATEPLTADEDWDVYEQGEWKLWQLGEVIVAGKVEVPGNSHDRTPESMS
;
A
#
# COMPACT_ATOMS: atom_id res chain seq x y z
N PRO A 1 -8.31 18.44 9.80
CA PRO A 1 -8.28 18.92 8.42
C PRO A 1 -9.48 18.31 7.71
N HIS A 2 -10.31 19.15 7.05
CA HIS A 2 -11.40 18.65 6.26
C HIS A 2 -10.85 18.32 4.87
N PHE A 3 -10.99 17.07 4.45
CA PHE A 3 -10.71 16.66 3.10
C PHE A 3 -11.61 17.39 2.11
N VAL A 4 -11.05 17.90 1.00
CA VAL A 4 -11.84 18.59 -0.03
C VAL A 4 -12.60 17.54 -0.84
N ARG A 5 -13.87 17.38 -0.51
CA ARG A 5 -14.78 16.40 -1.15
C ARG A 5 -15.17 16.84 -2.56
N ARG A 6 -14.99 15.97 -3.54
CA ARG A 6 -15.53 16.13 -4.90
C ARG A 6 -16.90 15.45 -4.99
N VAL A 7 -17.83 16.10 -5.63
CA VAL A 7 -19.18 15.53 -5.85
C VAL A 7 -19.11 14.42 -6.89
N GLY A 8 -19.70 13.28 -6.59
CA GLY A 8 -19.72 12.11 -7.48
C GLY A 8 -20.86 11.15 -7.16
N MET A 9 -20.79 9.95 -7.73
CA MET A 9 -21.81 8.91 -7.54
C MET A 9 -21.68 8.22 -6.17
N TYR A 10 -20.44 8.09 -5.68
CA TYR A 10 -20.16 7.47 -4.39
C TYR A 10 -20.10 8.56 -3.33
N GLU A 11 -20.86 8.36 -2.27
CA GLU A 11 -20.95 9.30 -1.14
C GLU A 11 -20.66 8.55 0.15
N ALA A 12 -19.84 9.16 1.02
CA ALA A 12 -19.60 8.61 2.34
C ALA A 12 -20.90 8.61 3.17
N VAL A 13 -21.15 7.53 3.87
CA VAL A 13 -22.29 7.37 4.79
C VAL A 13 -21.90 7.74 6.21
N GLY A 14 -20.64 7.43 6.60
CA GLY A 14 -20.05 7.79 7.86
C GLY A 14 -19.34 9.14 7.84
N ASP A 15 -18.49 9.36 8.83
CA ASP A 15 -17.80 10.61 9.11
C ASP A 15 -16.26 10.44 9.16
N THR A 16 -15.75 9.31 8.66
CA THR A 16 -14.30 9.06 8.64
C THR A 16 -13.66 9.63 7.36
N ASP A 17 -12.48 10.20 7.50
CA ASP A 17 -11.67 10.68 6.38
C ASP A 17 -11.31 9.56 5.39
N SER A 18 -11.06 8.35 5.89
CA SER A 18 -10.77 7.17 5.06
C SER A 18 -11.93 6.80 4.14
N GLU A 19 -13.16 6.88 4.60
CA GLU A 19 -14.35 6.64 3.79
C GLU A 19 -14.56 7.75 2.76
N GLU A 20 -14.38 9.00 3.15
CA GLU A 20 -14.46 10.15 2.24
C GLU A 20 -13.43 10.05 1.12
N ILE A 21 -12.16 9.73 1.46
CA ILE A 21 -11.09 9.51 0.48
C ILE A 21 -11.43 8.34 -0.44
N PHE A 22 -11.91 7.23 0.09
CA PHE A 22 -12.28 6.06 -0.71
C PHE A 22 -13.40 6.39 -1.72
N CYS A 23 -14.44 7.11 -1.28
CA CYS A 23 -15.53 7.53 -2.16
C CYS A 23 -15.04 8.50 -3.26
N ASP A 24 -14.17 9.47 -2.91
CA ASP A 24 -13.57 10.37 -3.89
C ASP A 24 -12.71 9.60 -4.90
N LEU A 25 -11.86 8.71 -4.43
CA LEU A 25 -11.00 7.86 -5.26
C LEU A 25 -11.84 7.04 -6.26
N MET A 26 -12.93 6.40 -5.79
CA MET A 26 -13.83 5.64 -6.66
C MET A 26 -14.53 6.53 -7.71
N ASN A 27 -14.91 7.76 -7.34
CA ASN A 27 -15.48 8.73 -8.28
C ASN A 27 -14.44 9.13 -9.34
N GLN A 28 -13.21 9.40 -8.94
CA GLN A 28 -12.12 9.79 -9.85
C GLN A 28 -11.75 8.67 -10.82
N LEU A 29 -11.60 7.44 -10.31
CA LEU A 29 -11.32 6.27 -11.15
C LEU A 29 -12.42 6.06 -12.19
N ARG A 30 -13.69 6.16 -11.78
CA ARG A 30 -14.82 6.00 -12.68
C ARG A 30 -14.88 7.06 -13.78
N GLN A 31 -14.50 8.31 -13.47
CA GLN A 31 -14.55 9.44 -14.41
C GLN A 31 -13.36 9.45 -15.37
N ASN A 32 -12.18 9.08 -14.89
CA ASN A 32 -10.91 9.33 -15.59
C ASN A 32 -10.27 8.06 -16.16
N LEU A 33 -10.75 6.87 -15.78
CA LEU A 33 -10.14 5.61 -16.18
C LEU A 33 -11.12 4.77 -17.01
N PRO A 34 -10.77 4.35 -18.25
CA PRO A 34 -11.55 3.40 -19.01
C PRO A 34 -11.53 2.02 -18.34
N ARG A 35 -12.57 1.22 -18.57
CA ARG A 35 -12.71 -0.12 -17.93
C ARG A 35 -11.60 -1.10 -18.30
N ASP A 36 -11.02 -0.93 -19.48
CA ASP A 36 -9.95 -1.71 -20.07
C ASP A 36 -8.59 -1.01 -20.01
N ALA A 37 -8.42 -0.11 -19.03
CA ALA A 37 -7.18 0.62 -18.83
C ALA A 37 -5.99 -0.33 -18.64
N MET A 38 -4.89 -0.02 -19.30
CA MET A 38 -3.63 -0.75 -19.09
C MET A 38 -3.07 -0.49 -17.68
N PRO A 39 -2.31 -1.44 -17.12
CA PRO A 39 -1.74 -1.30 -15.77
C PRO A 39 -0.99 0.02 -15.53
N GLU A 40 -0.27 0.51 -16.54
CA GLU A 40 0.48 1.77 -16.44
C GLU A 40 -0.44 3.00 -16.39
N GLN A 41 -1.61 2.95 -17.04
CA GLN A 41 -2.61 4.01 -16.98
C GLN A 41 -3.28 4.02 -15.60
N LEU A 42 -3.64 2.83 -15.12
CA LEU A 42 -4.17 2.64 -13.77
C LEU A 42 -3.20 3.17 -12.71
N ALA A 43 -1.93 2.74 -12.77
CA ALA A 43 -0.90 3.16 -11.85
C ALA A 43 -0.72 4.69 -11.85
N ARG A 44 -0.61 5.33 -13.01
CA ARG A 44 -0.49 6.80 -13.10
C ARG A 44 -1.67 7.52 -12.47
N THR A 45 -2.90 7.05 -12.71
CA THR A 45 -4.09 7.67 -12.13
C THR A 45 -4.11 7.52 -10.62
N LEU A 46 -3.83 6.30 -10.11
CA LEU A 46 -3.80 6.03 -8.67
C LEU A 46 -2.70 6.82 -7.96
N VAL A 47 -1.51 6.89 -8.55
CA VAL A 47 -0.38 7.66 -7.99
C VAL A 47 -0.71 9.15 -7.91
N SER A 48 -1.26 9.73 -8.98
CA SER A 48 -1.63 11.16 -8.98
C SER A 48 -2.66 11.48 -7.88
N LEU A 49 -3.64 10.60 -7.66
CA LEU A 49 -4.61 10.76 -6.57
C LEU A 49 -3.97 10.57 -5.20
N ALA A 50 -3.09 9.56 -5.06
CA ALA A 50 -2.37 9.31 -3.81
C ALA A 50 -1.45 10.47 -3.42
N GLU A 51 -0.75 11.09 -4.39
CA GLU A 51 0.02 12.32 -4.17
C GLU A 51 -0.85 13.46 -3.67
N GLU A 52 -2.04 13.66 -4.26
CA GLU A 52 -2.97 14.70 -3.84
C GLU A 52 -3.47 14.48 -2.40
N TYR A 53 -3.79 13.24 -2.04
CA TYR A 53 -4.20 12.90 -0.67
C TYR A 53 -3.04 13.05 0.32
N ALA A 54 -1.84 12.66 -0.06
CA ALA A 54 -0.64 12.81 0.77
C ALA A 54 -0.27 14.27 1.07
N GLN A 55 -0.70 15.24 0.25
CA GLN A 55 -0.54 16.67 0.56
C GLN A 55 -1.43 17.11 1.74
N GLN A 56 -2.46 16.36 2.06
CA GLN A 56 -3.42 16.71 3.11
C GLN A 56 -3.11 16.02 4.45
N GLY A 57 -2.26 15.00 4.46
CA GLY A 57 -1.86 14.28 5.66
C GLY A 57 -1.18 12.95 5.40
N VAL A 58 -1.05 12.15 6.43
CA VAL A 58 -0.53 10.79 6.33
C VAL A 58 -1.50 9.94 5.49
N PHE A 59 -0.98 9.34 4.42
CA PHE A 59 -1.76 8.50 3.53
C PHE A 59 -1.01 7.21 3.20
N ASN A 60 -1.29 6.14 3.93
CA ASN A 60 -0.90 4.78 3.55
C ASN A 60 -2.13 4.09 2.97
N CYS A 61 -1.99 3.49 1.80
CA CYS A 61 -3.12 2.93 1.08
C CYS A 61 -2.82 1.51 0.57
N LEU A 62 -3.78 0.61 0.79
CA LEU A 62 -3.92 -0.64 0.07
C LEU A 62 -5.29 -0.64 -0.60
N LEU A 63 -5.30 -0.69 -1.93
CA LEU A 63 -6.53 -0.67 -2.73
C LEU A 63 -6.53 -1.82 -3.73
N SER A 64 -7.59 -2.62 -3.75
CA SER A 64 -7.73 -3.75 -4.68
C SER A 64 -9.14 -3.83 -5.27
N ASN A 65 -9.23 -4.38 -6.49
CA ASN A 65 -10.49 -4.79 -7.11
C ASN A 65 -10.61 -6.33 -7.26
N GLY A 66 -9.63 -7.08 -6.71
CA GLY A 66 -9.54 -8.53 -6.85
C GLY A 66 -8.57 -8.99 -7.96
N ASP A 67 -8.35 -8.19 -9.01
CA ASP A 67 -7.43 -8.50 -10.11
C ASP A 67 -6.05 -7.89 -9.89
N TRP A 68 -5.99 -6.77 -9.19
CA TRP A 68 -4.76 -6.07 -8.85
C TRP A 68 -4.84 -5.49 -7.43
N LEU A 69 -3.68 -5.18 -6.88
CA LEU A 69 -3.53 -4.46 -5.62
C LEU A 69 -2.59 -3.28 -5.84
N PHE A 70 -3.00 -2.09 -5.44
CA PHE A 70 -2.18 -0.89 -5.37
C PHE A 70 -1.78 -0.61 -3.93
N THR A 71 -0.49 -0.29 -3.72
CA THR A 71 0.05 0.11 -2.42
C THR A 71 0.76 1.45 -2.53
N PHE A 72 0.57 2.32 -1.54
CA PHE A 72 1.22 3.63 -1.45
C PHE A 72 1.59 3.92 -0.01
N CYS A 73 2.82 4.40 0.21
CA CYS A 73 3.39 4.59 1.54
C CYS A 73 3.85 6.04 1.77
N THR A 74 3.33 6.67 2.83
CA THR A 74 3.84 7.97 3.31
C THR A 74 4.57 7.85 4.65
N THR A 75 4.45 6.73 5.35
CA THR A 75 5.09 6.53 6.67
C THR A 75 5.84 5.23 6.76
N LYS A 76 5.11 4.13 7.00
CA LYS A 76 5.67 2.80 7.17
C LYS A 76 4.87 1.77 6.38
N MET A 77 5.56 0.98 5.61
CA MET A 77 5.05 -0.18 4.90
C MET A 77 6.21 -1.11 4.55
N ALA A 78 5.97 -2.39 4.55
CA ALA A 78 6.93 -3.38 4.11
C ALA A 78 6.22 -4.48 3.32
N SER A 79 6.91 -5.10 2.39
CA SER A 79 6.40 -6.22 1.62
C SER A 79 7.42 -7.33 1.51
N ILE A 80 6.92 -8.56 1.38
CA ILE A 80 7.74 -9.71 1.05
C ILE A 80 6.99 -10.58 0.06
N THR A 81 7.68 -11.06 -0.96
CA THR A 81 7.13 -12.00 -1.93
C THR A 81 7.80 -13.35 -1.76
N ARG A 82 7.01 -14.34 -1.43
CA ARG A 82 7.44 -15.73 -1.27
C ARG A 82 7.01 -16.55 -2.48
N ARG A 83 7.90 -17.41 -2.94
CA ARG A 83 7.66 -18.36 -4.03
C ARG A 83 7.86 -19.77 -3.54
N ALA A 84 7.04 -20.69 -4.02
CA ALA A 84 7.20 -22.09 -3.72
C ALA A 84 8.57 -22.62 -4.21
N PRO A 85 9.23 -23.58 -3.48
CA PRO A 85 8.79 -24.15 -2.22
C PRO A 85 8.99 -23.19 -1.05
N PHE A 86 7.94 -23.01 -0.23
CA PHE A 86 8.01 -22.14 0.95
C PHE A 86 8.78 -22.82 2.07
N GLY A 87 9.67 -22.08 2.73
CA GLY A 87 10.35 -22.51 3.94
C GLY A 87 9.57 -22.15 5.22
N PRO A 88 10.03 -22.64 6.38
CA PRO A 88 9.53 -22.15 7.67
C PRO A 88 9.90 -20.67 7.85
N ALA A 89 9.02 -19.88 8.47
CA ALA A 89 9.29 -18.50 8.84
C ALA A 89 9.00 -18.28 10.32
N GLN A 90 9.83 -17.48 11.00
CA GLN A 90 9.69 -17.15 12.40
C GLN A 90 8.93 -15.82 12.53
N LEU A 91 7.79 -15.83 13.23
CA LEU A 91 7.02 -14.62 13.50
C LEU A 91 7.78 -13.66 14.42
N ALA A 92 7.74 -12.36 14.12
CA ALA A 92 8.46 -11.33 14.88
C ALA A 92 7.93 -11.15 16.32
N ASP A 93 6.62 -11.37 16.50
CA ASP A 93 5.91 -11.09 17.76
C ASP A 93 5.69 -12.33 18.64
N ALA A 94 6.05 -13.52 18.16
CA ALA A 94 5.83 -14.76 18.90
C ALA A 94 6.90 -15.80 18.58
N ASP A 95 7.25 -16.62 19.57
CA ASP A 95 8.14 -17.78 19.41
C ASP A 95 7.39 -18.92 18.66
N VAL A 96 6.81 -18.60 17.49
CA VAL A 96 6.07 -19.53 16.66
C VAL A 96 6.71 -19.58 15.29
N THR A 97 7.07 -20.79 14.87
CA THR A 97 7.49 -21.08 13.50
C THR A 97 6.33 -21.63 12.72
N VAL A 98 6.04 -21.04 11.55
CA VAL A 98 5.00 -21.51 10.64
C VAL A 98 5.66 -22.20 9.46
N ASP A 99 5.26 -23.45 9.19
CA ASP A 99 5.67 -24.17 7.98
C ASP A 99 4.62 -23.99 6.88
N PHE A 100 4.91 -23.10 5.95
CA PHE A 100 4.04 -22.81 4.82
C PHE A 100 4.07 -23.88 3.72
N ALA A 101 5.05 -24.80 3.75
CA ALA A 101 5.19 -25.84 2.74
C ALA A 101 4.03 -26.85 2.74
N ALA A 102 3.38 -27.03 3.89
CA ALA A 102 2.27 -27.99 4.04
C ALA A 102 0.95 -27.50 3.41
N GLU A 103 0.80 -26.16 3.20
CA GLU A 103 -0.45 -25.53 2.79
C GLU A 103 -0.41 -24.97 1.35
N THR A 104 0.68 -25.22 0.59
CA THR A 104 0.92 -24.53 -0.68
C THR A 104 1.21 -25.50 -1.83
N THR A 105 0.98 -25.03 -3.06
CA THR A 105 1.27 -25.76 -4.29
C THR A 105 2.65 -25.34 -4.87
N PRO A 106 3.27 -26.15 -5.77
CA PRO A 106 4.60 -25.87 -6.29
C PRO A 106 4.78 -24.56 -7.08
N ASN A 107 3.67 -23.93 -7.48
CA ASN A 107 3.67 -22.70 -8.30
C ASN A 107 3.09 -21.49 -7.57
N ASP A 108 2.82 -21.61 -6.29
CA ASP A 108 2.22 -20.49 -5.55
C ASP A 108 3.22 -19.35 -5.35
N VAL A 109 2.73 -18.15 -5.60
CA VAL A 109 3.39 -16.89 -5.28
C VAL A 109 2.50 -16.14 -4.31
N VAL A 110 3.04 -15.79 -3.14
CA VAL A 110 2.31 -15.07 -2.10
C VAL A 110 3.09 -13.83 -1.70
N SER A 111 2.45 -12.67 -1.84
CA SER A 111 2.98 -11.43 -1.29
C SER A 111 2.23 -11.03 -0.03
N VAL A 112 2.99 -10.66 0.98
CA VAL A 112 2.48 -10.11 2.24
C VAL A 112 2.89 -8.65 2.31
N ILE A 113 1.92 -7.78 2.60
CA ILE A 113 2.14 -6.35 2.81
C ILE A 113 1.67 -6.01 4.23
N ALA A 114 2.53 -5.33 4.99
CA ALA A 114 2.27 -4.94 6.36
C ALA A 114 2.88 -3.57 6.67
N THR A 115 2.51 -2.97 7.77
CA THR A 115 3.12 -1.70 8.22
C THR A 115 4.54 -1.89 8.73
N GLU A 116 4.87 -3.09 9.23
CA GLU A 116 6.20 -3.49 9.69
C GLU A 116 6.43 -4.96 9.33
N PRO A 117 7.70 -5.40 9.18
CA PRO A 117 8.03 -6.80 8.97
C PRO A 117 7.42 -7.71 10.02
N LEU A 118 6.73 -8.77 9.59
CA LEU A 118 6.06 -9.73 10.48
C LEU A 118 6.95 -10.91 10.89
N THR A 119 8.09 -11.07 10.21
CA THR A 119 9.09 -12.12 10.48
C THR A 119 10.46 -11.50 10.66
N ALA A 120 11.30 -12.13 11.50
CA ALA A 120 12.61 -11.60 11.86
C ALA A 120 13.76 -12.18 11.01
N ASP A 121 13.51 -13.29 10.34
CA ASP A 121 14.49 -14.12 9.61
C ASP A 121 14.33 -14.07 8.09
N GLU A 122 13.52 -13.14 7.59
CA GLU A 122 13.27 -12.96 6.16
C GLU A 122 13.61 -11.53 5.70
N ASP A 123 14.02 -11.41 4.44
CA ASP A 123 14.35 -10.12 3.82
C ASP A 123 13.07 -9.41 3.34
N TRP A 124 12.58 -8.50 4.16
CA TRP A 124 11.46 -7.64 3.81
C TRP A 124 11.93 -6.43 3.02
N ASP A 125 11.21 -6.12 1.96
CA ASP A 125 11.35 -4.90 1.19
C ASP A 125 10.58 -3.77 1.91
N VAL A 126 11.34 -2.90 2.59
CA VAL A 126 10.80 -1.76 3.35
C VAL A 126 10.61 -0.58 2.43
N TYR A 127 9.38 -0.08 2.34
CA TYR A 127 9.05 1.06 1.50
C TYR A 127 9.70 2.34 1.99
N GLU A 128 10.19 3.12 1.05
CA GLU A 128 10.54 4.49 1.27
C GLU A 128 9.28 5.39 1.24
N GLN A 129 9.38 6.58 1.81
CA GLN A 129 8.30 7.57 1.76
C GLN A 129 8.02 7.99 0.31
N GLY A 130 6.75 7.95 -0.10
CA GLY A 130 6.30 8.20 -1.47
C GLY A 130 6.43 6.99 -2.40
N GLU A 131 6.93 5.87 -1.91
CA GLU A 131 7.00 4.63 -2.72
C GLU A 131 5.63 4.01 -2.89
N TRP A 132 5.41 3.47 -4.10
CA TRP A 132 4.19 2.81 -4.49
C TRP A 132 4.47 1.61 -5.39
N LYS A 133 3.58 0.61 -5.32
CA LYS A 133 3.65 -0.59 -6.18
C LYS A 133 2.27 -0.98 -6.65
N LEU A 134 2.17 -1.46 -7.88
CA LEU A 134 1.00 -2.14 -8.42
C LEU A 134 1.33 -3.61 -8.56
N TRP A 135 0.47 -4.44 -7.99
CA TRP A 135 0.65 -5.88 -7.87
C TRP A 135 -0.41 -6.61 -8.68
N GLN A 136 -0.04 -7.75 -9.25
CA GLN A 136 -0.95 -8.69 -9.87
C GLN A 136 -0.43 -10.12 -9.65
N LEU A 137 -1.30 -11.02 -9.26
CA LEU A 137 -0.96 -12.44 -9.01
C LEU A 137 0.26 -12.63 -8.08
N GLY A 138 0.36 -11.80 -7.04
CA GLY A 138 1.46 -11.83 -6.08
C GLY A 138 2.77 -11.18 -6.55
N GLU A 139 2.82 -10.62 -7.75
CA GLU A 139 4.02 -9.99 -8.32
C GLU A 139 3.85 -8.48 -8.49
N VAL A 140 4.93 -7.72 -8.30
CA VAL A 140 4.96 -6.29 -8.65
C VAL A 140 5.06 -6.17 -10.18
N ILE A 141 4.06 -5.52 -10.79
CA ILE A 141 4.04 -5.29 -12.24
C ILE A 141 4.46 -3.88 -12.63
N VAL A 142 4.22 -2.90 -11.76
CA VAL A 142 4.69 -1.52 -11.92
C VAL A 142 5.03 -0.98 -10.53
N ALA A 143 6.12 -0.24 -10.42
CA ALA A 143 6.51 0.42 -9.18
C ALA A 143 7.16 1.77 -9.46
N GLY A 144 7.21 2.63 -8.45
CA GLY A 144 7.87 3.91 -8.52
C GLY A 144 7.85 4.64 -7.20
N LYS A 145 8.33 5.88 -7.25
CA LYS A 145 8.37 6.76 -6.08
C LYS A 145 8.03 8.18 -6.51
N VAL A 146 7.30 8.88 -5.67
CA VAL A 146 6.94 10.29 -5.83
C VAL A 146 7.39 11.09 -4.60
N GLU A 147 7.50 12.39 -4.76
CA GLU A 147 7.79 13.28 -3.64
C GLU A 147 6.50 13.56 -2.86
N VAL A 148 6.54 13.31 -1.56
CA VAL A 148 5.45 13.61 -0.63
C VAL A 148 5.96 14.52 0.48
N PRO A 149 5.09 15.33 1.12
CA PRO A 149 5.50 16.18 2.23
C PRO A 149 6.16 15.34 3.32
N GLY A 150 7.33 15.74 3.77
CA GLY A 150 8.04 15.07 4.87
C GLY A 150 7.22 15.15 6.15
N ASN A 151 7.05 14.03 6.83
CA ASN A 151 6.42 13.99 8.15
C ASN A 151 7.35 14.69 9.15
N SER A 152 7.00 15.91 9.59
CA SER A 152 7.79 16.74 10.52
C SER A 152 7.80 16.18 11.97
N HIS A 153 7.54 14.90 12.16
CA HIS A 153 7.50 14.26 13.49
C HIS A 153 8.83 13.64 13.93
N ASP A 154 9.87 13.68 13.11
CA ASP A 154 11.22 13.24 13.52
C ASP A 154 12.14 14.42 13.92
N ARG A 155 11.63 15.31 14.77
CA ARG A 155 12.49 16.21 15.55
C ARG A 155 12.83 15.53 16.86
N THR A 156 13.89 14.78 16.87
CA THR A 156 14.64 14.48 18.10
C THR A 156 14.97 15.82 18.76
N PRO A 157 14.64 16.06 20.03
CA PRO A 157 15.09 17.26 20.71
C PRO A 157 16.60 17.17 20.85
N GLU A 158 17.32 18.05 20.15
CA GLU A 158 18.75 18.27 20.41
C GLU A 158 18.91 18.60 21.88
N SER A 159 19.71 17.78 22.56
CA SER A 159 20.15 17.99 23.92
C SER A 159 20.86 19.36 24.02
N MET A 160 20.21 20.32 24.64
CA MET A 160 20.91 21.51 25.14
C MET A 160 21.79 21.08 26.31
N SER A 161 23.09 21.14 26.09
CA SER A 161 24.14 21.15 27.13
C SER A 161 24.27 22.53 27.70
#